data_0aadc0f8650f9506ef0ad61b7a78a266
#
_entry.id   0aadc0f8650f9506ef0ad61b7a78a266
#
_cell.length_a   1.000
_cell.length_b   1.000
_cell.length_c   1.000
_cell.angle_alpha   90.00
_cell.angle_beta   90.00
_cell.angle_gamma   90.00
#
_symmetry.space_group_name_H-M   'P 1'
#
loop_
_entity.id
_entity.type
_entity.pdbx_description
1 polymer ?
#
loop_
_entity_poly.entity_id
_entity_poly.type
_entity_poly.pdbx_seq_one_letter_code
_entity_poly.pdbx_strand_id
1 'polypeptide(L)'
;MNSPAPTPDQAELAAAAAEAVLGRGHLLRRPVRGFSMAPWIQDGDEIVLAPADLEALRPGDIVQFRAPDGLRVHRILAVRRGAAGLCFLVAGDRSAIPDPPVPAGAIRGRVVAVMRGQRTICLDGRATRLRARLRASRGHFGRRLRGWTQRMTAAAEARALRRLVRAALCPGEPLHAPPLDESGWAQVAAAGIRGGVGPLLHAAIASHPEGLACPKAVQARLRAAHVAAAAHAALREHELARALTILTKERIPVLALKGVVLAEAAYPAPALRPMSDVDLLVRPGDRPRARAVLLGLGYDDLPNGPEDFVNAAAGLDIDLHTELLNVTRLPSRRGAWHFDLEAFWSRARPGRVAGVAVLVPDPVDHFIYLSQHLLLHHGMDGALRLADLLALGLRLDASPGWGTVARAAQEAGAALAVFLAFHYLRDGFGLPIPEATSAPLAPAWPRPALRLLGRLVLEHRLTEDGKFLFALLSLPSWAERAAYLRDIVLPSGDALGGPRESPQGVWRRRLGHATYTSHILWGAARRALRL
;
A
#
# COMPACT_ATOMS: atom_id res chain seq x y z
N MET A 1 2.20 -27.15 -30.94
CA MET A 1 3.34 -26.34 -31.42
C MET A 1 3.26 -24.96 -30.79
N ASN A 2 4.09 -24.67 -29.79
CA ASN A 2 4.16 -23.35 -29.17
C ASN A 2 5.00 -22.44 -30.09
N SER A 3 4.38 -21.47 -30.73
CA SER A 3 5.12 -20.42 -31.44
C SER A 3 5.99 -19.65 -30.42
N PRO A 4 7.24 -19.32 -30.72
CA PRO A 4 8.11 -18.56 -29.85
C PRO A 4 7.50 -17.18 -29.59
N ALA A 5 7.78 -16.62 -28.41
CA ALA A 5 7.36 -15.25 -28.08
C ALA A 5 7.95 -14.26 -29.09
N PRO A 6 7.18 -13.24 -29.54
CA PRO A 6 7.66 -12.26 -30.50
C PRO A 6 8.86 -11.49 -29.93
N THR A 7 9.82 -11.16 -30.80
CA THR A 7 10.95 -10.29 -30.43
C THR A 7 10.44 -8.89 -30.10
N PRO A 8 11.19 -8.05 -29.32
CA PRO A 8 10.80 -6.69 -28.99
C PRO A 8 10.37 -5.87 -30.20
N ASP A 9 11.10 -5.97 -31.30
CA ASP A 9 10.81 -5.27 -32.57
C ASP A 9 9.50 -5.74 -33.20
N GLN A 10 9.23 -7.04 -33.16
CA GLN A 10 7.97 -7.62 -33.67
C GLN A 10 6.76 -7.18 -32.83
N ALA A 11 6.95 -7.05 -31.52
CA ALA A 11 5.90 -6.59 -30.63
C ALA A 11 5.58 -5.09 -30.86
N GLU A 12 6.58 -4.28 -31.16
CA GLU A 12 6.42 -2.86 -31.43
C GLU A 12 5.78 -2.62 -32.81
N LEU A 13 6.20 -3.36 -33.82
CA LEU A 13 5.58 -3.33 -35.16
C LEU A 13 4.10 -3.75 -35.12
N ALA A 14 3.79 -4.81 -34.37
CA ALA A 14 2.41 -5.27 -34.17
C ALA A 14 1.55 -4.25 -33.38
N ALA A 15 2.15 -3.50 -32.48
CA ALA A 15 1.46 -2.42 -31.77
C ALA A 15 1.17 -1.22 -32.68
N ALA A 16 2.13 -0.80 -33.51
CA ALA A 16 1.96 0.27 -34.48
C ALA A 16 0.91 -0.08 -35.56
N ALA A 17 0.93 -1.31 -36.07
CA ALA A 17 -0.09 -1.80 -37.01
C ALA A 17 -1.49 -1.80 -36.39
N ALA A 18 -1.61 -2.18 -35.12
CA ALA A 18 -2.88 -2.16 -34.40
C ALA A 18 -3.41 -0.73 -34.21
N GLU A 19 -2.55 0.22 -33.88
CA GLU A 19 -2.91 1.64 -33.80
C GLU A 19 -3.38 2.20 -35.14
N ALA A 20 -2.73 1.82 -36.25
CA ALA A 20 -3.12 2.24 -37.58
C ALA A 20 -4.50 1.70 -38.00
N VAL A 21 -4.81 0.45 -37.65
CA VAL A 21 -6.12 -0.18 -37.92
C VAL A 21 -7.23 0.52 -37.12
N LEU A 22 -7.03 0.72 -35.83
CA LEU A 22 -8.00 1.43 -34.96
C LEU A 22 -8.12 2.90 -35.34
N GLY A 23 -7.04 3.58 -35.70
CA GLY A 23 -7.06 4.97 -36.14
C GLY A 23 -7.86 5.21 -37.43
N ARG A 24 -8.01 4.19 -38.29
CA ARG A 24 -8.89 4.21 -39.48
C ARG A 24 -10.34 3.84 -39.20
N GLY A 25 -10.72 3.67 -37.93
CA GLY A 25 -12.10 3.34 -37.52
C GLY A 25 -12.44 1.86 -37.62
N HIS A 26 -11.50 0.97 -37.94
CA HIS A 26 -11.76 -0.45 -38.08
C HIS A 26 -11.72 -1.21 -36.74
N LEU A 27 -12.43 -2.31 -36.67
CA LEU A 27 -12.39 -3.23 -35.54
C LEU A 27 -11.13 -4.11 -35.59
N LEU A 28 -10.54 -4.34 -34.43
CA LEU A 28 -9.34 -5.19 -34.32
C LEU A 28 -9.65 -6.39 -33.40
N ARG A 29 -9.32 -7.60 -33.84
CA ARG A 29 -9.39 -8.80 -33.00
C ARG A 29 -8.02 -9.08 -32.40
N ARG A 30 -8.02 -9.44 -31.09
CA ARG A 30 -6.79 -9.83 -30.40
C ARG A 30 -7.05 -10.96 -29.40
N PRO A 31 -6.16 -11.96 -29.34
CA PRO A 31 -6.22 -12.96 -28.29
C PRO A 31 -5.85 -12.33 -26.94
N VAL A 32 -6.49 -12.80 -25.87
CA VAL A 32 -6.20 -12.40 -24.49
C VAL A 32 -5.51 -13.53 -23.76
N ARG A 33 -4.51 -13.17 -22.97
CA ARG A 33 -3.85 -14.08 -22.04
C ARG A 33 -4.00 -13.57 -20.62
N GLY A 34 -4.21 -14.50 -19.67
CA GLY A 34 -4.32 -14.20 -18.26
C GLY A 34 -5.76 -14.18 -17.73
N PHE A 35 -5.88 -14.05 -16.41
CA PHE A 35 -7.13 -14.27 -15.68
C PHE A 35 -7.66 -13.03 -14.96
N SER A 36 -7.05 -11.85 -15.16
CA SER A 36 -7.42 -10.63 -14.43
C SER A 36 -8.86 -10.18 -14.67
N MET A 37 -9.41 -10.49 -15.87
CA MET A 37 -10.75 -10.10 -16.29
C MET A 37 -11.81 -11.22 -16.19
N ALA A 38 -11.43 -12.39 -15.64
CA ALA A 38 -12.40 -13.49 -15.47
C ALA A 38 -13.53 -13.09 -14.48
N PRO A 39 -14.76 -13.57 -14.68
CA PRO A 39 -15.19 -14.58 -15.65
C PRO A 39 -15.58 -14.02 -17.04
N TRP A 40 -15.54 -12.69 -17.22
CA TRP A 40 -16.01 -12.04 -18.45
C TRP A 40 -15.10 -12.29 -19.64
N ILE A 41 -13.80 -12.08 -19.44
CA ILE A 41 -12.78 -12.40 -20.40
C ILE A 41 -11.87 -13.44 -19.73
N GLN A 42 -11.70 -14.58 -20.38
CA GLN A 42 -10.93 -15.71 -19.89
C GLN A 42 -9.64 -15.86 -20.71
N ASP A 43 -8.70 -16.61 -20.17
CA ASP A 43 -7.50 -16.98 -20.92
C ASP A 43 -7.88 -17.74 -22.19
N GLY A 44 -7.30 -17.33 -23.31
CA GLY A 44 -7.61 -17.88 -24.62
C GLY A 44 -8.85 -17.30 -25.34
N ASP A 45 -9.59 -16.39 -24.72
CA ASP A 45 -10.64 -15.62 -25.41
C ASP A 45 -10.00 -14.64 -26.42
N GLU A 46 -10.75 -14.28 -27.47
CA GLU A 46 -10.42 -13.15 -28.34
C GLU A 46 -11.29 -11.95 -28.01
N ILE A 47 -10.70 -10.77 -27.88
CA ILE A 47 -11.43 -9.51 -27.74
C ILE A 47 -11.54 -8.80 -29.07
N VAL A 48 -12.68 -8.12 -29.27
CA VAL A 48 -12.88 -7.20 -30.38
C VAL A 48 -12.75 -5.78 -29.84
N LEU A 49 -11.75 -5.07 -30.33
CA LEU A 49 -11.47 -3.69 -30.00
C LEU A 49 -12.08 -2.75 -31.06
N ALA A 50 -12.72 -1.69 -30.60
CA ALA A 50 -13.12 -0.54 -31.40
C ALA A 50 -12.29 0.67 -31.03
N PRO A 51 -12.17 1.68 -31.92
CA PRO A 51 -11.62 2.98 -31.56
C PRO A 51 -12.30 3.52 -30.30
N ALA A 52 -11.51 4.10 -29.39
CA ALA A 52 -12.02 4.65 -28.15
C ALA A 52 -12.28 6.15 -28.31
N ASP A 53 -13.53 6.57 -28.30
CA ASP A 53 -13.88 7.95 -28.04
C ASP A 53 -13.68 8.22 -26.54
N LEU A 54 -12.55 8.88 -26.22
CA LEU A 54 -12.11 9.10 -24.85
C LEU A 54 -13.12 9.91 -24.01
N GLU A 55 -13.86 10.83 -24.65
CA GLU A 55 -14.90 11.64 -24.02
C GLU A 55 -16.18 10.84 -23.75
N ALA A 56 -16.44 9.83 -24.57
CA ALA A 56 -17.59 8.94 -24.44
C ALA A 56 -17.35 7.75 -23.48
N LEU A 57 -16.09 7.48 -23.09
CA LEU A 57 -15.81 6.40 -22.14
C LEU A 57 -16.44 6.66 -20.77
N ARG A 58 -16.99 5.61 -20.16
CA ARG A 58 -17.72 5.67 -18.90
C ARG A 58 -17.29 4.53 -17.96
N PRO A 59 -17.49 4.68 -16.63
CA PRO A 59 -17.32 3.57 -15.70
C PRO A 59 -18.14 2.34 -16.14
N GLY A 60 -17.49 1.19 -16.17
CA GLY A 60 -18.02 -0.08 -16.66
C GLY A 60 -17.52 -0.49 -18.03
N ASP A 61 -17.03 0.43 -18.87
CA ASP A 61 -16.39 0.09 -20.14
C ASP A 61 -15.08 -0.68 -19.89
N ILE A 62 -14.74 -1.57 -20.81
CA ILE A 62 -13.47 -2.31 -20.78
C ILE A 62 -12.57 -1.71 -21.84
N VAL A 63 -11.35 -1.37 -21.46
CA VAL A 63 -10.38 -0.74 -22.36
C VAL A 63 -9.08 -1.53 -22.42
N GLN A 64 -8.44 -1.50 -23.58
CA GLN A 64 -7.04 -1.89 -23.72
C GLN A 64 -6.18 -0.64 -23.57
N PHE A 65 -5.13 -0.73 -22.77
CA PHE A 65 -4.20 0.39 -22.55
C PHE A 65 -2.77 -0.09 -22.43
N ARG A 66 -1.82 0.81 -22.66
CA ARG A 66 -0.39 0.57 -22.47
C ARG A 66 -0.03 0.75 -20.99
N ALA A 67 0.51 -0.28 -20.38
CA ALA A 67 1.12 -0.29 -19.06
C ALA A 67 2.65 -0.45 -19.20
N PRO A 68 3.46 -0.19 -18.16
CA PRO A 68 4.92 -0.33 -18.23
C PRO A 68 5.41 -1.72 -18.66
N ASP A 69 4.66 -2.76 -18.30
CA ASP A 69 4.93 -4.17 -18.60
C ASP A 69 4.23 -4.68 -19.87
N GLY A 70 3.60 -3.80 -20.68
CA GLY A 70 2.94 -4.16 -21.92
C GLY A 70 1.47 -3.72 -22.03
N LEU A 71 0.71 -4.38 -22.88
CA LEU A 71 -0.70 -4.08 -23.09
C LEU A 71 -1.56 -4.83 -22.07
N ARG A 72 -2.46 -4.10 -21.40
CA ARG A 72 -3.43 -4.64 -20.45
C ARG A 72 -4.86 -4.36 -20.90
N VAL A 73 -5.78 -5.22 -20.45
CA VAL A 73 -7.22 -5.09 -20.71
C VAL A 73 -7.94 -5.10 -19.38
N HIS A 74 -8.46 -3.93 -18.95
CA HIS A 74 -9.13 -3.80 -17.67
C HIS A 74 -10.39 -2.93 -17.78
N ARG A 75 -11.21 -2.95 -16.72
CA ARG A 75 -12.48 -2.21 -16.65
C ARG A 75 -12.27 -0.83 -16.04
N ILE A 76 -12.88 0.20 -16.64
CA ILE A 76 -12.94 1.56 -16.09
C ILE A 76 -13.80 1.56 -14.82
N LEU A 77 -13.23 1.99 -13.72
CA LEU A 77 -13.91 2.21 -12.43
C LEU A 77 -14.35 3.65 -12.27
N ALA A 78 -13.52 4.60 -12.70
CA ALA A 78 -13.81 6.03 -12.66
C ALA A 78 -13.10 6.76 -13.80
N VAL A 79 -13.70 7.88 -14.23
CA VAL A 79 -13.11 8.83 -15.18
C VAL A 79 -12.87 10.12 -14.43
N ARG A 80 -11.65 10.65 -14.50
CA ARG A 80 -11.25 11.89 -13.83
C ARG A 80 -10.78 12.90 -14.89
N ARG A 81 -11.14 14.16 -14.69
CA ARG A 81 -10.62 15.29 -15.46
C ARG A 81 -9.75 16.12 -14.52
N GLY A 82 -8.50 16.29 -14.86
CA GLY A 82 -7.55 17.16 -14.15
C GLY A 82 -6.94 18.19 -15.09
N ALA A 83 -6.05 19.02 -14.58
CA ALA A 83 -5.32 20.02 -15.38
C ALA A 83 -4.49 19.37 -16.50
N ALA A 84 -4.02 18.13 -16.31
CA ALA A 84 -3.29 17.35 -17.30
C ALA A 84 -4.20 16.56 -18.29
N GLY A 85 -5.53 16.80 -18.29
CA GLY A 85 -6.48 16.14 -19.17
C GLY A 85 -7.24 14.97 -18.52
N LEU A 86 -7.76 14.07 -19.37
CA LEU A 86 -8.52 12.89 -18.96
C LEU A 86 -7.60 11.80 -18.42
N CYS A 87 -8.03 11.21 -17.29
CA CYS A 87 -7.36 10.10 -16.65
C CYS A 87 -8.40 9.04 -16.23
N PHE A 88 -8.05 7.77 -16.39
CA PHE A 88 -8.92 6.64 -16.14
C PHE A 88 -8.39 5.79 -14.98
N LEU A 89 -9.21 5.59 -13.96
CA LEU A 89 -8.94 4.57 -12.95
C LEU A 89 -9.50 3.25 -13.46
N VAL A 90 -8.64 2.27 -13.67
CA VAL A 90 -9.01 0.96 -14.22
C VAL A 90 -8.60 -0.17 -13.28
N ALA A 91 -9.27 -1.32 -13.37
CA ALA A 91 -8.88 -2.53 -12.66
C ALA A 91 -9.35 -3.79 -13.40
N GLY A 92 -8.61 -4.88 -13.24
CA GLY A 92 -9.08 -6.20 -13.61
C GLY A 92 -10.26 -6.63 -12.74
N ASP A 93 -11.23 -7.35 -13.31
CA ASP A 93 -12.42 -7.81 -12.58
C ASP A 93 -12.09 -8.75 -11.40
N ARG A 94 -10.91 -9.37 -11.41
CA ARG A 94 -10.34 -10.17 -10.32
C ARG A 94 -9.28 -9.45 -9.51
N SER A 95 -8.83 -8.30 -9.95
CA SER A 95 -7.80 -7.54 -9.23
C SER A 95 -8.37 -6.93 -7.96
N ALA A 96 -7.66 -7.07 -6.85
CA ALA A 96 -8.02 -6.47 -5.58
C ALA A 96 -7.68 -4.96 -5.52
N ILE A 97 -6.68 -4.54 -6.30
CA ILE A 97 -6.13 -3.19 -6.33
C ILE A 97 -6.31 -2.64 -7.76
N PRO A 98 -6.77 -1.40 -7.91
CA PRO A 98 -6.76 -0.72 -9.20
C PRO A 98 -5.34 -0.55 -9.75
N ASP A 99 -5.24 -0.47 -11.07
CA ASP A 99 -3.99 -0.04 -11.70
C ASP A 99 -3.68 1.44 -11.36
N PRO A 100 -2.42 1.86 -11.48
CA PRO A 100 -2.08 3.28 -11.47
C PRO A 100 -2.97 4.08 -12.44
N PRO A 101 -3.26 5.35 -12.16
CA PRO A 101 -4.08 6.17 -13.04
C PRO A 101 -3.58 6.14 -14.49
N VAL A 102 -4.45 5.75 -15.42
CA VAL A 102 -4.12 5.59 -16.84
C VAL A 102 -4.43 6.89 -17.58
N PRO A 103 -3.44 7.60 -18.14
CA PRO A 103 -3.69 8.82 -18.90
C PRO A 103 -4.40 8.49 -20.22
N ALA A 104 -5.14 9.47 -20.76
CA ALA A 104 -5.88 9.33 -22.02
C ALA A 104 -5.03 8.79 -23.17
N GLY A 105 -3.80 9.30 -23.31
CA GLY A 105 -2.86 8.87 -24.34
C GLY A 105 -2.37 7.42 -24.23
N ALA A 106 -2.58 6.76 -23.11
CA ALA A 106 -2.24 5.34 -22.95
C ALA A 106 -3.37 4.40 -23.40
N ILE A 107 -4.61 4.87 -23.57
CA ILE A 107 -5.74 4.07 -24.06
C ILE A 107 -5.52 3.74 -25.54
N ARG A 108 -5.70 2.47 -25.90
CA ARG A 108 -5.51 1.96 -27.27
C ARG A 108 -6.82 1.58 -27.96
N GLY A 109 -7.85 1.23 -27.21
CA GLY A 109 -9.14 0.89 -27.76
C GLY A 109 -10.13 0.45 -26.68
N ARG A 110 -11.42 0.42 -27.05
CA ARG A 110 -12.50 -0.07 -26.19
C ARG A 110 -12.93 -1.46 -26.64
N VAL A 111 -13.08 -2.38 -25.69
CA VAL A 111 -13.55 -3.74 -25.96
C VAL A 111 -15.07 -3.70 -26.16
N VAL A 112 -15.54 -4.10 -27.34
CA VAL A 112 -16.95 -4.11 -27.72
C VAL A 112 -17.56 -5.50 -27.70
N ALA A 113 -16.75 -6.53 -27.90
CA ALA A 113 -17.20 -7.92 -27.83
C ALA A 113 -16.07 -8.85 -27.37
N VAL A 114 -16.44 -10.03 -26.89
CA VAL A 114 -15.55 -11.16 -26.56
C VAL A 114 -15.98 -12.37 -27.35
N MET A 115 -15.04 -13.01 -28.00
CA MET A 115 -15.25 -14.26 -28.73
C MET A 115 -14.67 -15.42 -27.91
N ARG A 116 -15.51 -16.40 -27.60
CA ARG A 116 -15.14 -17.63 -26.87
C ARG A 116 -15.56 -18.82 -27.69
N GLY A 117 -14.61 -19.40 -28.41
CA GLY A 117 -14.88 -20.38 -29.45
C GLY A 117 -15.83 -19.78 -30.51
N GLN A 118 -16.94 -20.42 -30.76
CA GLN A 118 -17.95 -19.91 -31.74
C GLN A 118 -18.95 -18.92 -31.15
N ARG A 119 -18.87 -18.57 -29.86
CA ARG A 119 -19.81 -17.67 -29.20
C ARG A 119 -19.26 -16.24 -29.15
N THR A 120 -20.05 -15.29 -29.65
CA THR A 120 -19.77 -13.85 -29.52
C THR A 120 -20.60 -13.27 -28.38
N ILE A 121 -19.93 -12.64 -27.41
CA ILE A 121 -20.51 -11.97 -26.25
C ILE A 121 -20.39 -10.46 -26.50
N CYS A 122 -21.47 -9.80 -26.91
CA CYS A 122 -21.48 -8.36 -27.13
C CYS A 122 -21.50 -7.61 -25.80
N LEU A 123 -20.57 -6.65 -25.64
CA LEU A 123 -20.44 -5.82 -24.45
C LEU A 123 -21.10 -4.43 -24.62
N ASP A 124 -21.53 -4.08 -25.82
CA ASP A 124 -22.06 -2.75 -26.18
C ASP A 124 -23.57 -2.58 -25.93
N GLY A 125 -24.29 -3.62 -25.53
CA GLY A 125 -25.74 -3.56 -25.27
C GLY A 125 -26.07 -2.70 -24.04
N ARG A 126 -27.15 -1.88 -24.11
CA ARG A 126 -27.64 -1.04 -22.98
C ARG A 126 -27.81 -1.85 -21.69
N ALA A 127 -28.38 -3.05 -21.80
CA ALA A 127 -28.56 -3.97 -20.68
C ALA A 127 -27.24 -4.50 -20.12
N THR A 128 -26.27 -4.76 -20.99
CA THR A 128 -24.93 -5.23 -20.60
C THR A 128 -24.14 -4.11 -19.91
N ARG A 129 -24.25 -2.87 -20.40
CA ARG A 129 -23.65 -1.68 -19.75
C ARG A 129 -24.29 -1.39 -18.41
N LEU A 130 -25.62 -1.48 -18.28
CA LEU A 130 -26.31 -1.30 -17.00
C LEU A 130 -25.92 -2.39 -16.00
N ARG A 131 -25.86 -3.66 -16.43
CA ARG A 131 -25.39 -4.78 -15.62
C ARG A 131 -23.91 -4.63 -15.26
N ALA A 132 -23.07 -4.10 -16.15
CA ALA A 132 -21.66 -3.80 -15.89
C ALA A 132 -21.50 -2.65 -14.86
N ARG A 133 -22.33 -1.60 -14.96
CA ARG A 133 -22.38 -0.50 -13.96
C ARG A 133 -22.86 -0.98 -12.60
N LEU A 134 -23.95 -1.75 -12.55
CA LEU A 134 -24.46 -2.35 -11.31
C LEU A 134 -23.47 -3.37 -10.72
N ARG A 135 -22.61 -3.98 -11.53
CA ARG A 135 -21.56 -4.90 -11.07
C ARG A 135 -20.24 -4.22 -10.78
N ALA A 136 -19.87 -3.13 -11.42
CA ALA A 136 -18.77 -2.28 -10.98
C ALA A 136 -19.05 -1.77 -9.55
N SER A 137 -20.30 -1.40 -9.24
CA SER A 137 -20.75 -1.10 -7.88
C SER A 137 -20.93 -2.37 -7.00
N ARG A 138 -21.38 -3.50 -7.58
CA ARG A 138 -21.51 -4.80 -6.91
C ARG A 138 -20.24 -5.64 -6.95
N GLY A 139 -19.32 -5.39 -7.84
CA GLY A 139 -18.00 -6.06 -7.92
C GLY A 139 -17.16 -5.82 -6.66
N HIS A 140 -17.37 -4.70 -6.00
CA HIS A 140 -16.96 -4.51 -4.60
C HIS A 140 -17.65 -5.49 -3.64
N PHE A 141 -18.89 -5.90 -3.90
CA PHE A 141 -19.69 -6.74 -3.02
C PHE A 141 -19.50 -8.25 -3.28
N GLY A 142 -19.36 -8.68 -4.51
CA GLY A 142 -19.17 -10.11 -4.88
C GLY A 142 -17.74 -10.61 -4.66
N ARG A 143 -16.74 -9.72 -4.66
CA ARG A 143 -15.39 -10.00 -4.17
C ARG A 143 -15.38 -10.33 -2.67
N ARG A 144 -16.37 -9.85 -1.91
CA ARG A 144 -16.55 -10.09 -0.48
C ARG A 144 -17.15 -11.45 -0.12
N LEU A 145 -18.03 -12.01 -0.94
CA LEU A 145 -18.66 -13.32 -0.64
C LEU A 145 -17.75 -14.50 -0.97
N ARG A 146 -16.88 -14.40 -1.98
CA ARG A 146 -15.82 -15.39 -2.24
C ARG A 146 -14.67 -15.33 -1.22
N GLY A 147 -14.50 -14.22 -0.54
CA GLY A 147 -13.58 -14.13 0.61
C GLY A 147 -14.04 -14.95 1.82
N TRP A 148 -15.26 -15.47 1.87
CA TRP A 148 -15.75 -16.21 3.04
C TRP A 148 -15.36 -17.69 3.05
N THR A 149 -15.37 -18.37 1.92
CA THR A 149 -14.88 -19.76 1.79
C THR A 149 -13.34 -19.82 1.74
N GLN A 150 -12.67 -18.78 1.24
CA GLN A 150 -11.20 -18.64 1.34
C GLN A 150 -10.70 -18.31 2.76
N ARG A 151 -11.57 -17.97 3.71
CA ARG A 151 -11.17 -17.48 5.04
C ARG A 151 -10.84 -18.56 6.04
N MET A 152 -11.30 -19.78 5.86
CA MET A 152 -10.94 -20.89 6.75
C MET A 152 -9.57 -21.48 6.42
N THR A 153 -9.15 -21.48 5.15
CA THR A 153 -7.79 -21.76 4.73
C THR A 153 -6.85 -20.58 5.06
N ALA A 154 -7.31 -19.35 4.96
CA ALA A 154 -6.54 -18.13 5.25
C ALA A 154 -5.95 -18.03 6.68
N ALA A 155 -6.45 -18.80 7.64
CA ALA A 155 -5.92 -18.76 9.00
C ALA A 155 -4.61 -19.57 9.15
N ALA A 156 -4.45 -20.67 8.40
CA ALA A 156 -3.22 -21.46 8.40
C ALA A 156 -2.11 -20.74 7.62
N GLU A 157 -2.44 -20.21 6.44
CA GLU A 157 -1.52 -19.44 5.59
C GLU A 157 -1.06 -18.17 6.29
N ALA A 158 -1.96 -17.43 6.96
CA ALA A 158 -1.60 -16.25 7.73
C ALA A 158 -0.70 -16.59 8.92
N ARG A 159 -0.93 -17.71 9.60
CA ARG A 159 -0.02 -18.20 10.65
C ARG A 159 1.33 -18.60 10.10
N ALA A 160 1.36 -19.31 8.97
CA ALA A 160 2.60 -19.69 8.29
C ALA A 160 3.41 -18.46 7.88
N LEU A 161 2.75 -17.48 7.25
CA LEU A 161 3.39 -16.22 6.85
C LEU A 161 4.03 -15.50 8.04
N ARG A 162 3.30 -15.35 9.15
CA ARG A 162 3.84 -14.70 10.36
C ARG A 162 5.02 -15.47 10.96
N ARG A 163 4.94 -16.81 11.00
CA ARG A 163 6.05 -17.64 11.52
C ARG A 163 7.29 -17.55 10.64
N LEU A 164 7.13 -17.56 9.33
CA LEU A 164 8.24 -17.37 8.38
C LEU A 164 8.87 -15.98 8.51
N VAL A 165 8.04 -14.92 8.63
CA VAL A 165 8.54 -13.56 8.85
C VAL A 165 9.33 -13.48 10.16
N ARG A 166 8.82 -14.05 11.25
CA ARG A 166 9.52 -14.10 12.53
C ARG A 166 10.85 -14.86 12.42
N ALA A 167 10.84 -16.06 11.83
CA ALA A 167 12.06 -16.85 11.67
C ALA A 167 13.14 -16.14 10.85
N ALA A 168 12.74 -15.34 9.84
CA ALA A 168 13.69 -14.53 9.09
C ALA A 168 14.31 -13.40 9.91
N LEU A 169 13.58 -12.85 10.88
CA LEU A 169 14.03 -11.75 11.75
C LEU A 169 14.71 -12.25 13.04
N CYS A 170 14.50 -13.51 13.41
CA CYS A 170 15.10 -14.16 14.58
C CYS A 170 15.90 -15.40 14.13
N PRO A 171 17.09 -15.23 13.55
CA PRO A 171 17.93 -16.35 13.13
C PRO A 171 18.26 -17.26 14.32
N GLY A 172 18.05 -18.58 14.15
CA GLY A 172 18.30 -19.58 15.19
C GLY A 172 17.08 -20.00 16.00
N GLU A 173 15.93 -19.35 15.88
CA GLU A 173 14.68 -19.88 16.43
C GLU A 173 14.16 -21.05 15.58
N PRO A 174 13.69 -22.15 16.21
CA PRO A 174 13.13 -23.29 15.49
C PRO A 174 11.85 -22.89 14.74
N LEU A 175 11.80 -23.17 13.44
CA LEU A 175 10.66 -22.86 12.61
C LEU A 175 9.65 -24.01 12.56
N HIS A 176 8.55 -23.86 13.26
CA HIS A 176 7.41 -24.77 13.18
C HIS A 176 6.31 -24.16 12.29
N ALA A 177 6.44 -24.29 10.97
CA ALA A 177 5.36 -23.91 10.07
C ALA A 177 4.22 -24.94 10.13
N PRO A 178 2.93 -24.52 10.08
CA PRO A 178 1.84 -25.45 9.93
C PRO A 178 2.00 -26.21 8.61
N PRO A 179 1.59 -27.49 8.52
CA PRO A 179 1.62 -28.22 7.28
C PRO A 179 0.73 -27.52 6.25
N LEU A 180 1.29 -27.19 5.10
CA LEU A 180 0.60 -26.58 3.95
C LEU A 180 0.70 -27.53 2.77
N ASP A 181 -0.39 -27.67 2.04
CA ASP A 181 -0.37 -28.25 0.71
C ASP A 181 0.26 -27.28 -0.32
N GLU A 182 0.41 -27.73 -1.55
CA GLU A 182 1.00 -26.92 -2.62
C GLU A 182 0.21 -25.61 -2.86
N SER A 183 -1.11 -25.66 -2.77
CA SER A 183 -1.99 -24.47 -2.88
C SER A 183 -1.75 -23.48 -1.75
N GLY A 184 -1.65 -23.95 -0.51
CA GLY A 184 -1.35 -23.14 0.67
C GLY A 184 0.01 -22.43 0.56
N TRP A 185 1.05 -23.16 0.13
CA TRP A 185 2.36 -22.57 -0.15
C TRP A 185 2.32 -21.50 -1.25
N ALA A 186 1.59 -21.76 -2.34
CA ALA A 186 1.42 -20.78 -3.41
C ALA A 186 0.70 -19.51 -2.92
N GLN A 187 -0.30 -19.65 -2.04
CA GLN A 187 -1.02 -18.53 -1.43
C GLN A 187 -0.14 -17.73 -0.47
N VAL A 188 0.64 -18.38 0.39
CA VAL A 188 1.61 -17.73 1.31
C VAL A 188 2.63 -16.93 0.51
N ALA A 189 3.23 -17.52 -0.52
CA ALA A 189 4.20 -16.82 -1.37
C ALA A 189 3.56 -15.62 -2.09
N ALA A 190 2.36 -15.80 -2.66
CA ALA A 190 1.67 -14.72 -3.33
C ALA A 190 1.29 -13.57 -2.37
N ALA A 191 0.84 -13.90 -1.15
CA ALA A 191 0.53 -12.91 -0.11
C ALA A 191 1.80 -12.19 0.36
N GLY A 192 2.88 -12.94 0.61
CA GLY A 192 4.16 -12.40 1.04
C GLY A 192 4.81 -11.46 0.01
N ILE A 193 4.79 -11.84 -1.27
CA ILE A 193 5.31 -10.99 -2.35
C ILE A 193 4.48 -9.70 -2.47
N ARG A 194 3.15 -9.81 -2.51
CA ARG A 194 2.26 -8.63 -2.56
C ARG A 194 2.39 -7.74 -1.33
N GLY A 195 2.63 -8.34 -0.16
CA GLY A 195 2.80 -7.63 1.11
C GLY A 195 4.21 -7.10 1.37
N GLY A 196 5.15 -7.26 0.42
CA GLY A 196 6.52 -6.78 0.54
C GLY A 196 7.43 -7.63 1.43
N VAL A 197 6.97 -8.79 1.92
CA VAL A 197 7.75 -9.68 2.79
C VAL A 197 8.31 -10.92 2.06
N GLY A 198 8.20 -10.96 0.73
CA GLY A 198 8.75 -12.05 -0.09
C GLY A 198 10.22 -12.36 0.18
N PRO A 199 11.12 -11.37 0.28
CA PRO A 199 12.52 -11.59 0.65
C PRO A 199 12.72 -12.23 2.03
N LEU A 200 11.92 -11.85 3.04
CA LEU A 200 11.93 -12.49 4.35
C LEU A 200 11.50 -13.96 4.27
N LEU A 201 10.42 -14.26 3.52
CA LEU A 201 9.97 -15.63 3.34
C LEU A 201 11.05 -16.49 2.66
N HIS A 202 11.74 -15.94 1.66
CA HIS A 202 12.89 -16.61 1.03
C HIS A 202 13.99 -16.92 2.04
N ALA A 203 14.39 -15.92 2.84
CA ALA A 203 15.44 -16.08 3.84
C ALA A 203 15.06 -17.14 4.89
N ALA A 204 13.83 -17.12 5.40
CA ALA A 204 13.35 -18.11 6.36
C ALA A 204 13.39 -19.54 5.82
N ILE A 205 12.94 -19.75 4.58
CA ILE A 205 12.93 -21.07 3.93
C ILE A 205 14.36 -21.54 3.65
N ALA A 206 15.24 -20.64 3.20
CA ALA A 206 16.64 -20.97 2.91
C ALA A 206 17.43 -21.33 4.18
N SER A 207 17.09 -20.75 5.33
CA SER A 207 17.72 -21.05 6.61
C SER A 207 17.21 -22.35 7.27
N HIS A 208 16.11 -22.93 6.77
CA HIS A 208 15.48 -24.14 7.31
C HIS A 208 15.21 -25.19 6.22
N PRO A 209 16.25 -25.67 5.52
CA PRO A 209 16.07 -26.51 4.32
C PRO A 209 15.42 -27.87 4.62
N GLU A 210 15.60 -28.40 5.84
CA GLU A 210 15.13 -29.75 6.21
C GLU A 210 13.76 -29.75 6.91
N GLY A 211 13.27 -28.59 7.33
CA GLY A 211 12.03 -28.51 8.15
C GLY A 211 10.76 -28.15 7.36
N LEU A 212 10.86 -27.77 6.10
CA LEU A 212 9.75 -27.21 5.34
C LEU A 212 9.56 -27.92 3.99
N ALA A 213 8.44 -28.60 3.83
CA ALA A 213 8.04 -29.19 2.54
C ALA A 213 7.56 -28.12 1.55
N CYS A 214 8.38 -27.08 1.30
CA CYS A 214 8.05 -26.01 0.39
C CYS A 214 8.33 -26.43 -1.07
N PRO A 215 7.34 -26.36 -1.99
CA PRO A 215 7.52 -26.75 -3.38
C PRO A 215 8.63 -25.93 -4.07
N LYS A 216 9.45 -26.57 -4.91
CA LYS A 216 10.57 -25.93 -5.64
C LYS A 216 10.12 -24.71 -6.46
N ALA A 217 8.94 -24.79 -7.09
CA ALA A 217 8.38 -23.65 -7.85
C ALA A 217 8.10 -22.43 -6.97
N VAL A 218 7.63 -22.63 -5.72
CA VAL A 218 7.40 -21.57 -4.74
C VAL A 218 8.73 -20.98 -4.28
N GLN A 219 9.72 -21.84 -3.98
CA GLN A 219 11.07 -21.39 -3.62
C GLN A 219 11.70 -20.52 -4.72
N ALA A 220 11.61 -20.96 -5.98
CA ALA A 220 12.12 -20.20 -7.12
C ALA A 220 11.45 -18.82 -7.24
N ARG A 221 10.14 -18.74 -7.04
CA ARG A 221 9.39 -17.48 -7.07
C ARG A 221 9.78 -16.52 -5.95
N LEU A 222 9.97 -17.02 -4.73
CA LEU A 222 10.41 -16.23 -3.59
C LEU A 222 11.87 -15.77 -3.77
N ARG A 223 12.74 -16.64 -4.30
CA ARG A 223 14.12 -16.28 -4.66
C ARG A 223 14.15 -15.16 -5.70
N ALA A 224 13.31 -15.23 -6.74
CA ALA A 224 13.22 -14.15 -7.73
C ALA A 224 12.82 -12.82 -7.10
N ALA A 225 11.84 -12.81 -6.18
CA ALA A 225 11.44 -11.63 -5.43
C ALA A 225 12.57 -11.08 -4.56
N HIS A 226 13.36 -11.96 -3.92
CA HIS A 226 14.53 -11.55 -3.12
C HIS A 226 15.64 -10.93 -3.99
N VAL A 227 15.97 -11.56 -5.13
CA VAL A 227 16.99 -11.04 -6.05
C VAL A 227 16.58 -9.68 -6.60
N ALA A 228 15.32 -9.50 -6.98
CA ALA A 228 14.81 -8.21 -7.43
C ALA A 228 14.91 -7.15 -6.32
N ALA A 229 14.53 -7.48 -5.08
CA ALA A 229 14.63 -6.57 -3.94
C ALA A 229 16.09 -6.19 -3.64
N ALA A 230 17.03 -7.14 -3.75
CA ALA A 230 18.45 -6.89 -3.55
C ALA A 230 19.02 -5.95 -4.62
N ALA A 231 18.66 -6.15 -5.89
CA ALA A 231 19.07 -5.26 -6.97
C ALA A 231 18.55 -3.84 -6.78
N HIS A 232 17.25 -3.70 -6.42
CA HIS A 232 16.67 -2.38 -6.10
C HIS A 232 17.31 -1.74 -4.86
N ALA A 233 17.67 -2.52 -3.84
CA ALA A 233 18.34 -2.01 -2.65
C ALA A 233 19.71 -1.43 -2.99
N ALA A 234 20.51 -2.09 -3.82
CA ALA A 234 21.82 -1.63 -4.23
C ALA A 234 21.77 -0.32 -5.04
N LEU A 235 20.83 -0.23 -6.00
CA LEU A 235 20.63 1.00 -6.77
C LEU A 235 20.23 2.17 -5.88
N ARG A 236 19.25 1.93 -4.99
CA ARG A 236 18.77 2.95 -4.04
C ARG A 236 19.88 3.41 -3.09
N GLU A 237 20.68 2.50 -2.57
CA GLU A 237 21.77 2.83 -1.66
C GLU A 237 22.74 3.85 -2.27
N HIS A 238 23.12 3.64 -3.53
CA HIS A 238 23.99 4.55 -4.25
C HIS A 238 23.40 5.96 -4.39
N GLU A 239 22.17 6.06 -4.87
CA GLU A 239 21.50 7.34 -5.09
C GLU A 239 21.14 8.06 -3.78
N LEU A 240 20.75 7.31 -2.76
CA LEU A 240 20.47 7.86 -1.44
C LEU A 240 21.75 8.39 -0.79
N ALA A 241 22.87 7.67 -0.89
CA ALA A 241 24.16 8.14 -0.42
C ALA A 241 24.56 9.46 -1.08
N ARG A 242 24.32 9.60 -2.39
CA ARG A 242 24.56 10.84 -3.15
C ARG A 242 23.72 12.00 -2.61
N ALA A 243 22.39 11.78 -2.46
CA ALA A 243 21.47 12.80 -1.96
C ALA A 243 21.81 13.25 -0.52
N LEU A 244 22.01 12.28 0.39
CA LEU A 244 22.35 12.56 1.79
C LEU A 244 23.71 13.26 1.93
N THR A 245 24.70 12.88 1.12
CA THR A 245 26.02 13.53 1.13
C THR A 245 25.91 15.00 0.76
N ILE A 246 25.11 15.36 -0.24
CA ILE A 246 24.95 16.77 -0.65
C ILE A 246 24.15 17.54 0.40
N LEU A 247 23.04 16.97 0.92
CA LEU A 247 22.29 17.59 2.01
C LEU A 247 23.18 17.87 3.24
N THR A 248 24.07 16.93 3.57
CA THR A 248 25.04 17.12 4.67
C THR A 248 26.06 18.21 4.37
N LYS A 249 26.62 18.28 3.13
CA LYS A 249 27.53 19.34 2.71
C LYS A 249 26.87 20.72 2.78
N GLU A 250 25.62 20.80 2.43
CA GLU A 250 24.79 22.01 2.54
C GLU A 250 24.37 22.33 4.00
N ARG A 251 24.84 21.55 4.98
CA ARG A 251 24.50 21.70 6.40
C ARG A 251 23.00 21.70 6.67
N ILE A 252 22.27 20.86 5.96
CA ILE A 252 20.86 20.62 6.18
C ILE A 252 20.72 19.41 7.09
N PRO A 253 20.25 19.57 8.34
CA PRO A 253 20.01 18.45 9.23
C PRO A 253 18.90 17.55 8.66
N VAL A 254 19.20 16.27 8.47
CA VAL A 254 18.25 15.27 7.98
C VAL A 254 18.06 14.21 9.06
N LEU A 255 16.81 13.90 9.36
CA LEU A 255 16.41 12.77 10.19
C LEU A 255 15.75 11.74 9.29
N ALA A 256 16.44 10.61 9.07
CA ALA A 256 15.90 9.51 8.28
C ALA A 256 14.79 8.78 9.05
N LEU A 257 13.75 8.36 8.37
CA LEU A 257 12.57 7.77 9.00
C LEU A 257 12.25 6.38 8.45
N LYS A 258 11.39 5.67 9.16
CA LYS A 258 10.71 4.44 8.71
C LYS A 258 11.66 3.38 8.14
N GLY A 259 11.34 2.92 6.93
CA GLY A 259 11.94 1.76 6.30
C GLY A 259 13.45 1.82 6.10
N VAL A 260 13.97 2.97 5.75
CA VAL A 260 15.40 3.12 5.46
C VAL A 260 16.25 2.95 6.72
N VAL A 261 15.76 3.43 7.86
CA VAL A 261 16.43 3.24 9.16
C VAL A 261 16.32 1.78 9.60
N LEU A 262 15.13 1.18 9.46
CA LEU A 262 14.90 -0.20 9.90
C LEU A 262 15.70 -1.21 9.08
N ALA A 263 15.80 -1.00 7.77
CA ALA A 263 16.55 -1.89 6.89
C ALA A 263 18.01 -2.08 7.35
N GLU A 264 18.65 -1.03 7.84
CA GLU A 264 20.04 -1.09 8.33
C GLU A 264 20.13 -1.43 9.83
N ALA A 265 19.19 -0.91 10.63
CA ALA A 265 19.28 -1.04 12.08
C ALA A 265 18.59 -2.27 12.66
N ALA A 266 17.54 -2.81 12.01
CA ALA A 266 16.67 -3.82 12.60
C ALA A 266 16.52 -5.10 11.77
N TYR A 267 16.79 -5.06 10.47
CA TYR A 267 16.75 -6.24 9.62
C TYR A 267 18.11 -6.91 9.52
N PRO A 268 18.19 -8.26 9.32
CA PRO A 268 19.45 -8.97 9.14
C PRO A 268 20.27 -8.51 7.93
N ALA A 269 19.59 -8.02 6.89
CA ALA A 269 20.22 -7.40 5.72
C ALA A 269 19.24 -6.39 5.08
N PRO A 270 19.73 -5.26 4.54
CA PRO A 270 18.88 -4.24 3.92
C PRO A 270 18.01 -4.75 2.77
N ALA A 271 18.48 -5.74 2.00
CA ALA A 271 17.75 -6.37 0.91
C ALA A 271 16.49 -7.14 1.37
N LEU A 272 16.39 -7.50 2.64
CA LEU A 272 15.22 -8.18 3.20
C LEU A 272 14.04 -7.24 3.46
N ARG A 273 14.29 -5.92 3.44
CA ARG A 273 13.26 -4.90 3.58
C ARG A 273 13.12 -4.09 2.29
N PRO A 274 12.32 -4.55 1.31
CA PRO A 274 12.06 -3.77 0.10
C PRO A 274 11.32 -2.47 0.45
N MET A 275 11.59 -1.42 -0.31
CA MET A 275 10.91 -0.13 -0.18
C MET A 275 10.80 0.54 -1.55
N SER A 276 9.73 1.32 -1.73
CA SER A 276 9.44 2.12 -2.93
C SER A 276 9.94 3.55 -2.80
N ASP A 277 9.96 4.05 -1.57
CA ASP A 277 10.20 5.42 -1.18
C ASP A 277 11.15 5.50 0.02
N VAL A 278 11.76 6.64 0.21
CA VAL A 278 12.61 6.96 1.37
C VAL A 278 12.06 8.20 2.05
N ASP A 279 11.65 8.04 3.30
CA ASP A 279 11.14 9.14 4.11
C ASP A 279 12.28 9.89 4.80
N LEU A 280 12.41 11.18 4.52
CA LEU A 280 13.36 12.08 5.16
C LEU A 280 12.63 13.23 5.83
N LEU A 281 12.96 13.52 7.08
CA LEU A 281 12.41 14.66 7.82
C LEU A 281 13.45 15.76 7.90
N VAL A 282 13.04 16.97 7.53
CA VAL A 282 13.84 18.18 7.67
C VAL A 282 13.08 19.23 8.46
N ARG A 283 13.79 20.21 9.01
CA ARG A 283 13.14 21.35 9.67
C ARG A 283 12.36 22.18 8.64
N PRO A 284 11.20 22.76 8.99
CA PRO A 284 10.42 23.58 8.05
C PRO A 284 11.22 24.70 7.37
N GLY A 285 12.15 25.34 8.09
CA GLY A 285 13.03 26.38 7.56
C GLY A 285 14.06 25.88 6.55
N ASP A 286 14.47 24.63 6.64
CA ASP A 286 15.45 24.02 5.73
C ASP A 286 14.80 23.40 4.48
N ARG A 287 13.48 23.21 4.48
CA ARG A 287 12.77 22.55 3.39
C ARG A 287 13.00 23.19 2.01
N PRO A 288 12.97 24.54 1.84
CA PRO A 288 13.24 25.14 0.52
C PRO A 288 14.66 24.84 0.01
N ARG A 289 15.66 24.78 0.91
CA ARG A 289 17.04 24.45 0.57
C ARG A 289 17.16 22.97 0.21
N ALA A 290 16.57 22.07 1.00
CA ALA A 290 16.55 20.64 0.72
C ALA A 290 15.87 20.35 -0.63
N ARG A 291 14.74 21.00 -0.91
CA ARG A 291 14.06 20.92 -2.21
C ARG A 291 14.98 21.34 -3.35
N ALA A 292 15.68 22.46 -3.22
CA ALA A 292 16.60 22.93 -4.25
C ALA A 292 17.74 21.94 -4.52
N VAL A 293 18.26 21.29 -3.48
CA VAL A 293 19.27 20.21 -3.59
C VAL A 293 18.71 19.03 -4.38
N LEU A 294 17.50 18.53 -4.05
CA LEU A 294 16.89 17.39 -4.73
C LEU A 294 16.61 17.69 -6.21
N LEU A 295 16.08 18.87 -6.51
CA LEU A 295 15.88 19.32 -7.90
C LEU A 295 17.21 19.40 -8.68
N GLY A 296 18.28 19.92 -8.05
CA GLY A 296 19.63 19.97 -8.62
C GLY A 296 20.25 18.58 -8.85
N LEU A 297 19.75 17.56 -8.19
CA LEU A 297 20.13 16.14 -8.36
C LEU A 297 19.32 15.42 -9.44
N GLY A 298 18.35 16.11 -10.07
CA GLY A 298 17.50 15.55 -11.11
C GLY A 298 16.25 14.83 -10.59
N TYR A 299 15.82 15.15 -9.36
CA TYR A 299 14.50 14.73 -8.88
C TYR A 299 13.44 15.69 -9.41
N ASP A 300 12.31 15.15 -9.80
CA ASP A 300 11.11 15.91 -10.17
C ASP A 300 10.20 16.06 -8.96
N ASP A 301 9.65 17.26 -8.78
CA ASP A 301 8.64 17.56 -7.76
C ASP A 301 7.27 17.11 -8.26
N LEU A 302 6.62 16.19 -7.57
CA LEU A 302 5.33 15.69 -8.01
C LEU A 302 4.19 16.67 -7.71
N PRO A 303 3.31 16.94 -8.68
CA PRO A 303 2.21 17.91 -8.53
C PRO A 303 1.11 17.46 -7.54
N ASN A 304 1.14 16.22 -7.08
CA ASN A 304 0.11 15.63 -6.20
C ASN A 304 0.36 15.79 -4.70
N GLY A 305 1.53 16.29 -4.30
CA GLY A 305 1.88 16.58 -2.92
C GLY A 305 3.20 17.36 -2.88
N PRO A 306 3.30 18.37 -2.01
CA PRO A 306 4.53 19.17 -1.92
C PRO A 306 5.71 18.38 -1.31
N GLU A 307 5.54 17.11 -0.97
CA GLU A 307 6.49 16.30 -0.23
C GLU A 307 7.18 15.23 -1.07
N ASP A 308 6.63 14.87 -2.25
CA ASP A 308 7.05 13.72 -3.04
C ASP A 308 8.02 14.14 -4.15
N PHE A 309 9.25 13.62 -4.12
CA PHE A 309 10.29 13.81 -5.12
C PHE A 309 10.59 12.49 -5.81
N VAL A 310 10.50 12.45 -7.13
CA VAL A 310 10.71 11.25 -7.94
C VAL A 310 11.91 11.43 -8.85
N ASN A 311 12.80 10.45 -8.84
CA ASN A 311 13.83 10.33 -9.85
C ASN A 311 13.65 9.01 -10.62
N ALA A 312 12.92 9.06 -11.72
CA ALA A 312 12.62 7.88 -12.53
C ALA A 312 13.88 7.23 -13.13
N ALA A 313 14.93 8.01 -13.41
CA ALA A 313 16.19 7.51 -13.94
C ALA A 313 17.00 6.77 -12.87
N ALA A 314 16.95 7.24 -11.64
CA ALA A 314 17.62 6.62 -10.49
C ALA A 314 16.77 5.52 -9.80
N GLY A 315 15.46 5.46 -10.10
CA GLY A 315 14.55 4.51 -9.47
C GLY A 315 14.39 4.72 -7.97
N LEU A 316 14.49 5.97 -7.50
CA LEU A 316 14.36 6.35 -6.10
C LEU A 316 13.37 7.49 -5.93
N ASP A 317 12.38 7.27 -5.08
CA ASP A 317 11.43 8.27 -4.64
C ASP A 317 11.81 8.72 -3.22
N ILE A 318 11.79 10.03 -2.97
CA ILE A 318 12.08 10.64 -1.67
C ILE A 318 10.87 11.43 -1.21
N ASP A 319 10.33 11.05 -0.05
CA ASP A 319 9.29 11.79 0.65
C ASP A 319 9.95 12.74 1.65
N LEU A 320 9.95 14.04 1.35
CA LEU A 320 10.59 15.08 2.16
C LEU A 320 9.58 15.71 3.13
N HIS A 321 9.51 15.17 4.32
CA HIS A 321 8.60 15.61 5.37
C HIS A 321 9.12 16.80 6.18
N THR A 322 8.18 17.62 6.66
CA THR A 322 8.41 18.64 7.70
C THR A 322 7.57 18.38 8.95
N GLU A 323 6.67 17.39 8.87
CA GLU A 323 5.84 16.94 9.98
C GLU A 323 5.70 15.41 9.96
N LEU A 324 5.32 14.85 11.08
CA LEU A 324 4.97 13.43 11.22
C LEU A 324 3.44 13.27 11.14
N LEU A 325 2.95 12.16 10.60
CA LEU A 325 1.53 11.79 10.57
C LEU A 325 0.60 12.67 9.72
N ASN A 326 1.10 13.65 8.96
CA ASN A 326 0.29 14.54 8.09
C ASN A 326 -0.93 15.14 8.84
N VAL A 327 -0.72 15.59 10.08
CA VAL A 327 -1.80 16.11 10.94
C VAL A 327 -2.35 17.44 10.47
N THR A 328 -1.56 18.20 9.70
CA THR A 328 -1.97 19.52 9.18
C THR A 328 -3.00 19.41 8.06
N ARG A 329 -3.13 18.24 7.43
CA ARG A 329 -4.05 18.03 6.30
C ARG A 329 -5.54 18.12 6.67
N LEU A 330 -5.91 17.82 7.94
CA LEU A 330 -7.26 17.97 8.47
C LEU A 330 -7.19 18.73 9.79
N PRO A 331 -7.89 19.88 9.93
CA PRO A 331 -7.84 20.70 11.13
C PRO A 331 -8.16 19.94 12.43
N SER A 332 -9.15 19.03 12.38
CA SER A 332 -9.53 18.19 13.51
C SER A 332 -8.45 17.21 13.97
N ARG A 333 -7.45 16.92 13.15
CA ARG A 333 -6.32 16.07 13.51
C ARG A 333 -5.30 16.79 14.40
N ARG A 334 -5.14 18.10 14.23
CA ARG A 334 -4.13 18.90 14.95
C ARG A 334 -4.25 18.83 16.47
N GLY A 335 -5.49 18.79 16.99
CA GLY A 335 -5.74 18.70 18.43
C GLY A 335 -5.72 17.30 19.00
N ALA A 336 -5.95 16.29 18.15
CA ALA A 336 -6.19 14.92 18.58
C ALA A 336 -4.94 14.04 18.53
N TRP A 337 -4.02 14.32 17.59
CA TRP A 337 -2.78 13.56 17.41
C TRP A 337 -1.60 14.51 17.49
N HIS A 338 -1.28 14.85 18.70
CA HIS A 338 -0.16 15.73 18.98
C HIS A 338 1.12 14.90 19.02
N PHE A 339 2.01 15.12 18.04
CA PHE A 339 3.36 14.59 18.08
C PHE A 339 4.29 15.76 18.39
N ASP A 340 4.97 15.72 19.53
CA ASP A 340 5.96 16.74 19.86
C ASP A 340 7.20 16.57 18.97
N LEU A 341 7.19 17.32 17.86
CA LEU A 341 8.22 17.25 16.85
C LEU A 341 9.58 17.73 17.39
N GLU A 342 9.60 18.73 18.27
CA GLU A 342 10.85 19.23 18.86
C GLU A 342 11.44 18.22 19.82
N ALA A 343 10.63 17.58 20.65
CA ALA A 343 11.07 16.48 21.50
C ALA A 343 11.58 15.29 20.67
N PHE A 344 10.93 14.98 19.55
CA PHE A 344 11.38 13.93 18.63
C PHE A 344 12.76 14.23 18.02
N TRP A 345 12.98 15.48 17.57
CA TRP A 345 14.27 15.94 17.10
C TRP A 345 15.35 15.92 18.19
N SER A 346 15.00 16.36 19.42
CA SER A 346 15.96 16.44 20.51
C SER A 346 16.45 15.07 21.00
N ARG A 347 15.62 14.03 20.88
CA ARG A 347 15.98 12.65 21.22
C ARG A 347 16.58 11.86 20.05
N ALA A 348 16.58 12.45 18.85
CA ALA A 348 17.21 11.81 17.69
C ALA A 348 18.69 11.50 17.94
N ARG A 349 19.13 10.38 17.42
CA ARG A 349 20.49 9.86 17.65
C ARG A 349 21.33 9.92 16.37
N PRO A 350 22.65 10.07 16.49
CA PRO A 350 23.52 9.82 15.35
C PRO A 350 23.35 8.39 14.83
N GLY A 351 23.22 8.26 13.51
CA GLY A 351 23.12 6.99 12.82
C GLY A 351 23.79 7.05 11.46
N ARG A 352 23.65 5.97 10.70
CA ARG A 352 24.12 5.89 9.31
C ARG A 352 22.99 5.35 8.43
N VAL A 353 22.89 5.90 7.24
CA VAL A 353 21.97 5.44 6.19
C VAL A 353 22.73 5.52 4.86
N ALA A 354 22.74 4.44 4.12
CA ALA A 354 23.53 4.32 2.89
C ALA A 354 25.01 4.76 3.08
N GLY A 355 25.60 4.37 4.21
CA GLY A 355 26.97 4.75 4.57
C GLY A 355 27.17 6.21 5.00
N VAL A 356 26.17 7.09 4.89
CA VAL A 356 26.26 8.51 5.26
C VAL A 356 25.77 8.74 6.69
N ALA A 357 26.46 9.61 7.43
CA ALA A 357 26.06 10.00 8.79
C ALA A 357 24.82 10.90 8.73
N VAL A 358 23.77 10.51 9.42
CA VAL A 358 22.49 11.23 9.52
C VAL A 358 21.91 11.08 10.92
N LEU A 359 20.86 11.81 11.24
CA LEU A 359 20.07 11.54 12.45
C LEU A 359 19.07 10.42 12.18
N VAL A 360 18.83 9.60 13.20
CA VAL A 360 17.80 8.56 13.22
C VAL A 360 16.95 8.70 14.49
N PRO A 361 15.68 8.29 14.49
CA PRO A 361 14.85 8.40 15.69
C PRO A 361 15.39 7.57 16.85
N ASP A 362 15.11 8.03 18.06
CA ASP A 362 15.21 7.14 19.24
C ASP A 362 14.33 5.90 19.00
N PRO A 363 14.77 4.70 19.34
CA PRO A 363 14.00 3.47 19.05
C PRO A 363 12.59 3.44 19.66
N VAL A 364 12.39 4.01 20.86
CA VAL A 364 11.08 4.11 21.49
C VAL A 364 10.17 5.06 20.71
N ASP A 365 10.67 6.23 20.38
CA ASP A 365 9.95 7.22 19.57
C ASP A 365 9.61 6.67 18.18
N HIS A 366 10.56 5.94 17.58
CA HIS A 366 10.35 5.30 16.27
C HIS A 366 9.23 4.26 16.33
N PHE A 367 9.20 3.43 17.37
CA PHE A 367 8.15 2.42 17.56
C PHE A 367 6.78 3.07 17.74
N ILE A 368 6.69 4.12 18.54
CA ILE A 368 5.44 4.89 18.75
C ILE A 368 4.98 5.52 17.44
N TYR A 369 5.89 6.16 16.72
CA TYR A 369 5.60 6.77 15.41
C TYR A 369 5.11 5.73 14.39
N LEU A 370 5.80 4.59 14.25
CA LEU A 370 5.39 3.51 13.34
C LEU A 370 4.03 2.93 13.73
N SER A 371 3.74 2.78 15.02
CA SER A 371 2.45 2.29 15.52
C SER A 371 1.32 3.26 15.17
N GLN A 372 1.51 4.56 15.38
CA GLN A 372 0.54 5.58 15.01
C GLN A 372 0.35 5.68 13.49
N HIS A 373 1.45 5.65 12.74
CA HIS A 373 1.42 5.67 11.28
C HIS A 373 0.67 4.45 10.72
N LEU A 374 0.93 3.25 11.25
CA LEU A 374 0.22 2.03 10.86
C LEU A 374 -1.27 2.11 11.18
N LEU A 375 -1.64 2.65 12.33
CA LEU A 375 -3.03 2.82 12.73
C LEU A 375 -3.76 3.84 11.84
N LEU A 376 -3.20 5.04 11.69
CA LEU A 376 -3.87 6.20 11.13
C LEU A 376 -3.85 6.25 9.59
N HIS A 377 -2.80 5.70 8.99
CA HIS A 377 -2.64 5.71 7.53
C HIS A 377 -3.00 4.38 6.86
N HIS A 378 -2.83 3.27 7.58
CA HIS A 378 -2.98 1.92 7.03
C HIS A 378 -4.01 1.04 7.74
N GLY A 379 -4.67 1.53 8.79
CA GLY A 379 -5.73 0.78 9.48
C GLY A 379 -5.25 -0.54 10.08
N MET A 380 -4.01 -0.59 10.58
CA MET A 380 -3.33 -1.79 11.08
C MET A 380 -3.12 -2.89 10.02
N ASP A 381 -3.06 -2.52 8.72
CA ASP A 381 -2.85 -3.46 7.63
C ASP A 381 -1.48 -3.27 6.96
N GLY A 382 -0.93 -4.36 6.43
CA GLY A 382 0.33 -4.40 5.67
C GLY A 382 1.39 -5.29 6.30
N ALA A 383 1.69 -6.42 5.64
CA ALA A 383 2.62 -7.42 6.16
C ALA A 383 4.03 -6.85 6.43
N LEU A 384 4.54 -5.98 5.53
CA LEU A 384 5.85 -5.36 5.69
C LEU A 384 5.90 -4.41 6.89
N ARG A 385 4.85 -3.59 7.09
CA ARG A 385 4.77 -2.64 8.21
C ARG A 385 4.68 -3.35 9.56
N LEU A 386 3.99 -4.49 9.59
CA LEU A 386 3.92 -5.35 10.78
C LEU A 386 5.26 -6.06 11.03
N ALA A 387 5.98 -6.44 9.97
CA ALA A 387 7.36 -6.93 10.08
C ALA A 387 8.31 -5.85 10.59
N ASP A 388 8.13 -4.58 10.20
CA ASP A 388 8.88 -3.43 10.73
C ASP A 388 8.69 -3.28 12.25
N LEU A 389 7.44 -3.35 12.72
CA LEU A 389 7.15 -3.33 14.17
C LEU A 389 7.77 -4.53 14.90
N LEU A 390 7.74 -5.73 14.29
CA LEU A 390 8.39 -6.90 14.86
C LEU A 390 9.90 -6.72 14.94
N ALA A 391 10.54 -6.30 13.86
CA ALA A 391 11.99 -6.11 13.79
C ALA A 391 12.49 -5.10 14.85
N LEU A 392 11.79 -3.98 14.98
CA LEU A 392 12.10 -2.98 16.00
C LEU A 392 11.73 -3.49 17.40
N GLY A 393 10.60 -4.19 17.54
CA GLY A 393 10.12 -4.76 18.80
C GLY A 393 11.09 -5.77 19.40
N LEU A 394 11.72 -6.61 18.58
CA LEU A 394 12.75 -7.56 19.04
C LEU A 394 13.96 -6.85 19.68
N ARG A 395 14.30 -5.66 19.22
CA ARG A 395 15.38 -4.86 19.82
C ARG A 395 14.92 -4.18 21.11
N LEU A 396 13.68 -3.70 21.15
CA LEU A 396 13.12 -3.04 22.34
C LEU A 396 12.82 -4.02 23.48
N ASP A 397 12.55 -5.29 23.19
CA ASP A 397 12.38 -6.36 24.18
C ASP A 397 13.67 -6.55 24.99
N ALA A 398 14.81 -6.48 24.33
CA ALA A 398 16.11 -6.54 24.99
C ALA A 398 16.43 -5.26 25.78
N SER A 399 16.18 -4.08 25.22
CA SER A 399 16.44 -2.77 25.85
C SER A 399 15.79 -1.64 25.03
N PRO A 400 15.11 -0.68 25.67
CA PRO A 400 14.93 -0.43 27.11
C PRO A 400 13.74 -1.17 27.76
N GLY A 401 13.10 -2.09 27.03
CA GLY A 401 11.99 -2.89 27.50
C GLY A 401 10.61 -2.24 27.31
N TRP A 402 9.59 -3.09 27.29
CA TRP A 402 8.20 -2.74 26.95
C TRP A 402 7.55 -1.74 27.90
N GLY A 403 7.96 -1.72 29.19
CA GLY A 403 7.45 -0.77 30.17
C GLY A 403 7.80 0.68 29.82
N THR A 404 8.99 0.93 29.26
CA THR A 404 9.40 2.25 28.80
C THR A 404 8.59 2.68 27.59
N VAL A 405 8.37 1.77 26.64
CA VAL A 405 7.53 2.04 25.45
C VAL A 405 6.10 2.37 25.87
N ALA A 406 5.52 1.61 26.81
CA ALA A 406 4.15 1.84 27.27
C ALA A 406 3.99 3.22 27.92
N ARG A 407 4.92 3.63 28.79
CA ARG A 407 4.88 4.95 29.45
C ARG A 407 5.01 6.06 28.43
N ALA A 408 6.00 6.00 27.55
CA ALA A 408 6.20 7.02 26.51
C ALA A 408 5.00 7.10 25.55
N ALA A 409 4.32 5.99 25.27
CA ALA A 409 3.11 5.97 24.46
C ALA A 409 1.92 6.67 25.15
N GLN A 410 1.79 6.59 26.46
CA GLN A 410 0.78 7.33 27.22
C GLN A 410 1.06 8.83 27.18
N GLU A 411 2.30 9.21 27.42
CA GLU A 411 2.75 10.62 27.40
C GLU A 411 2.56 11.25 26.00
N ALA A 412 2.79 10.47 24.93
CA ALA A 412 2.61 10.90 23.54
C ALA A 412 1.16 10.83 23.04
N GLY A 413 0.17 10.42 23.85
CA GLY A 413 -1.22 10.22 23.39
C GLY A 413 -1.38 9.10 22.36
N ALA A 414 -0.43 8.15 22.29
CA ALA A 414 -0.37 7.07 21.33
C ALA A 414 -0.88 5.73 21.89
N ALA A 415 -1.55 5.73 23.04
CA ALA A 415 -1.92 4.54 23.80
C ALA A 415 -2.65 3.49 22.96
N LEU A 416 -3.68 3.88 22.19
CA LEU A 416 -4.43 2.92 21.36
C LEU A 416 -3.55 2.29 20.28
N ALA A 417 -2.71 3.08 19.60
CA ALA A 417 -1.87 2.59 18.53
C ALA A 417 -0.86 1.55 19.06
N VAL A 418 -0.20 1.86 20.17
CA VAL A 418 0.78 0.98 20.80
C VAL A 418 0.09 -0.24 21.45
N PHE A 419 -1.11 -0.08 22.04
CA PHE A 419 -1.91 -1.21 22.52
C PHE A 419 -2.17 -2.24 21.42
N LEU A 420 -2.61 -1.79 20.24
CA LEU A 420 -2.88 -2.68 19.11
C LEU A 420 -1.59 -3.27 18.53
N ALA A 421 -0.50 -2.50 18.48
CA ALA A 421 0.81 -3.03 18.10
C ALA A 421 1.28 -4.12 19.07
N PHE A 422 1.19 -3.91 20.37
CA PHE A 422 1.52 -4.91 21.39
C PHE A 422 0.67 -6.17 21.25
N HIS A 423 -0.64 -6.01 21.07
CA HIS A 423 -1.53 -7.14 20.83
C HIS A 423 -1.13 -7.96 19.61
N TYR A 424 -0.81 -7.27 18.50
CA TYR A 424 -0.37 -7.93 17.28
C TYR A 424 0.99 -8.64 17.45
N LEU A 425 1.95 -7.99 18.08
CA LEU A 425 3.27 -8.56 18.33
C LEU A 425 3.21 -9.78 19.28
N ARG A 426 2.40 -9.70 20.34
CA ARG A 426 2.21 -10.78 21.28
C ARG A 426 1.44 -11.95 20.67
N ASP A 427 0.23 -11.71 20.19
CA ASP A 427 -0.69 -12.77 19.78
C ASP A 427 -0.48 -13.20 18.31
N GLY A 428 0.07 -12.32 17.48
CA GLY A 428 0.39 -12.59 16.08
C GLY A 428 1.76 -13.20 15.88
N PHE A 429 2.76 -12.65 16.54
CA PHE A 429 4.16 -13.08 16.37
C PHE A 429 4.74 -13.81 17.61
N GLY A 430 4.05 -13.82 18.74
CA GLY A 430 4.48 -14.53 19.95
C GLY A 430 5.61 -13.82 20.71
N LEU A 431 5.70 -12.47 20.66
CA LEU A 431 6.63 -11.74 21.50
C LEU A 431 6.17 -11.80 22.98
N PRO A 432 7.11 -11.89 23.95
CA PRO A 432 6.79 -12.03 25.36
C PRO A 432 6.41 -10.67 26.00
N ILE A 433 5.44 -9.95 25.43
CA ILE A 433 4.96 -8.68 25.99
C ILE A 433 4.01 -8.96 27.15
N PRO A 434 4.35 -8.56 28.40
CA PRO A 434 3.51 -8.82 29.55
C PRO A 434 2.14 -8.12 29.43
N GLU A 435 1.07 -8.79 29.82
CA GLU A 435 -0.28 -8.20 29.80
C GLU A 435 -0.35 -6.97 30.72
N ALA A 436 0.31 -7.02 31.87
CA ALA A 436 0.41 -5.89 32.79
C ALA A 436 1.00 -4.63 32.16
N THR A 437 1.88 -4.78 31.18
CA THR A 437 2.47 -3.65 30.44
C THR A 437 1.49 -3.06 29.40
N SER A 438 0.67 -3.91 28.78
CA SER A 438 -0.31 -3.47 27.78
C SER A 438 -1.63 -2.97 28.40
N ALA A 439 -1.98 -3.41 29.59
CA ALA A 439 -3.24 -3.06 30.24
C ALA A 439 -3.46 -1.54 30.45
N PRO A 440 -2.46 -0.75 30.86
CA PRO A 440 -2.63 0.69 31.00
C PRO A 440 -2.87 1.44 29.68
N LEU A 441 -2.52 0.84 28.55
CA LEU A 441 -2.73 1.40 27.22
C LEU A 441 -4.11 1.06 26.64
N ALA A 442 -4.81 0.11 27.25
CA ALA A 442 -6.10 -0.35 26.75
C ALA A 442 -7.14 0.77 26.87
N PRO A 443 -7.92 1.03 25.80
CA PRO A 443 -9.02 1.97 25.88
C PRO A 443 -10.07 1.47 26.87
N ALA A 444 -10.79 2.39 27.51
CA ALA A 444 -11.85 2.10 28.47
C ALA A 444 -13.10 1.49 27.79
N TRP A 445 -12.92 0.41 27.07
CA TRP A 445 -13.99 -0.31 26.36
C TRP A 445 -14.30 -1.64 27.02
N PRO A 446 -15.52 -2.17 26.85
CA PRO A 446 -15.85 -3.49 27.34
C PRO A 446 -14.87 -4.56 26.81
N ARG A 447 -14.43 -5.49 27.66
CA ARG A 447 -13.51 -6.58 27.28
C ARG A 447 -13.92 -7.37 26.02
N PRO A 448 -15.22 -7.63 25.75
CA PRO A 448 -15.63 -8.27 24.51
C PRO A 448 -15.30 -7.43 23.26
N ALA A 449 -15.47 -6.10 23.33
CA ALA A 449 -15.15 -5.20 22.22
C ALA A 449 -13.64 -5.16 21.93
N LEU A 450 -12.80 -5.15 22.97
CA LEU A 450 -11.34 -5.23 22.84
C LEU A 450 -10.90 -6.55 22.21
N ARG A 451 -11.48 -7.67 22.65
CA ARG A 451 -11.20 -9.00 22.07
C ARG A 451 -11.62 -9.07 20.60
N LEU A 452 -12.77 -8.50 20.28
CA LEU A 452 -13.24 -8.41 18.90
C LEU A 452 -12.30 -7.58 18.03
N LEU A 453 -11.91 -6.40 18.49
CA LEU A 453 -10.96 -5.54 17.79
C LEU A 453 -9.61 -6.24 17.57
N GLY A 454 -9.07 -6.88 18.60
CA GLY A 454 -7.85 -7.68 18.49
C GLY A 454 -7.94 -8.77 17.41
N ARG A 455 -9.07 -9.51 17.38
CA ARG A 455 -9.31 -10.50 16.32
C ARG A 455 -9.37 -9.87 14.92
N LEU A 456 -10.07 -8.75 14.78
CA LEU A 456 -10.19 -8.04 13.48
C LEU A 456 -8.84 -7.59 12.95
N VAL A 457 -7.97 -7.12 13.85
CA VAL A 457 -6.59 -6.73 13.51
C VAL A 457 -5.76 -7.95 13.11
N LEU A 458 -5.78 -9.02 13.91
CA LEU A 458 -5.01 -10.25 13.65
C LEU A 458 -5.46 -10.99 12.37
N GLU A 459 -6.74 -10.92 12.05
CA GLU A 459 -7.30 -11.57 10.86
C GLU A 459 -7.25 -10.67 9.62
N HIS A 460 -6.59 -9.51 9.68
CA HIS A 460 -6.51 -8.52 8.60
C HIS A 460 -7.90 -8.18 8.00
N ARG A 461 -8.93 -8.14 8.85
CA ARG A 461 -10.30 -7.81 8.43
C ARG A 461 -10.56 -6.31 8.33
N LEU A 462 -9.72 -5.52 8.96
CA LEU A 462 -9.70 -4.08 8.85
C LEU A 462 -8.70 -3.73 7.77
N THR A 463 -9.20 -3.49 6.58
CA THR A 463 -8.43 -3.00 5.43
C THR A 463 -8.09 -1.52 5.63
N GLU A 464 -7.36 -0.91 4.69
CA GLU A 464 -7.07 0.54 4.70
C GLU A 464 -8.29 1.43 4.98
N ASP A 465 -9.50 0.96 4.66
CA ASP A 465 -10.75 1.65 5.02
C ASP A 465 -10.98 1.72 6.54
N GLY A 466 -10.36 0.81 7.32
CA GLY A 466 -10.41 0.80 8.79
C GLY A 466 -9.72 2.00 9.42
N LYS A 467 -8.79 2.66 8.72
CA LYS A 467 -8.06 3.82 9.23
C LYS A 467 -8.97 4.96 9.73
N PHE A 468 -10.09 5.19 9.05
CA PHE A 468 -11.05 6.22 9.45
C PHE A 468 -11.77 5.85 10.76
N LEU A 469 -12.11 4.57 10.92
CA LEU A 469 -12.71 4.07 12.16
C LEU A 469 -11.71 4.16 13.31
N PHE A 470 -10.48 3.72 13.11
CA PHE A 470 -9.44 3.81 14.13
C PHE A 470 -9.11 5.24 14.50
N ALA A 471 -9.01 6.12 13.51
CA ALA A 471 -8.83 7.53 13.75
C ALA A 471 -9.96 8.10 14.61
N LEU A 472 -11.22 7.80 14.29
CA LEU A 472 -12.38 8.20 15.07
C LEU A 472 -12.34 7.63 16.50
N LEU A 473 -11.97 6.37 16.66
CA LEU A 473 -11.92 5.70 17.95
C LEU A 473 -10.76 6.17 18.84
N SER A 474 -9.67 6.69 18.25
CA SER A 474 -8.53 7.25 18.98
C SER A 474 -8.80 8.64 19.59
N LEU A 475 -9.86 9.32 19.14
CA LEU A 475 -10.22 10.65 19.63
C LEU A 475 -10.86 10.58 21.02
N PRO A 476 -10.37 11.39 21.99
CA PRO A 476 -10.80 11.25 23.37
C PRO A 476 -12.24 11.73 23.61
N SER A 477 -12.70 12.79 22.94
CA SER A 477 -14.01 13.39 23.19
C SER A 477 -15.00 13.20 22.03
N TRP A 478 -16.29 13.24 22.35
CA TRP A 478 -17.34 13.23 21.34
C TRP A 478 -17.32 14.47 20.43
N ALA A 479 -16.89 15.63 20.97
CA ALA A 479 -16.75 16.85 20.20
C ALA A 479 -15.66 16.72 19.11
N GLU A 480 -14.51 16.13 19.44
CA GLU A 480 -13.44 15.86 18.49
C GLU A 480 -13.85 14.82 17.46
N ARG A 481 -14.58 13.77 17.86
CA ARG A 481 -15.16 12.78 16.95
C ARG A 481 -16.12 13.41 15.95
N ALA A 482 -17.00 14.30 16.41
CA ALA A 482 -17.92 15.04 15.56
C ALA A 482 -17.17 15.99 14.60
N ALA A 483 -16.15 16.70 15.08
CA ALA A 483 -15.31 17.56 14.26
C ALA A 483 -14.57 16.75 13.18
N TYR A 484 -14.01 15.61 13.54
CA TYR A 484 -13.32 14.71 12.60
C TYR A 484 -14.27 14.17 11.54
N LEU A 485 -15.46 13.69 11.92
CA LEU A 485 -16.48 13.25 10.98
C LEU A 485 -16.91 14.36 10.04
N ARG A 486 -17.12 15.57 10.56
CA ARG A 486 -17.43 16.75 9.75
C ARG A 486 -16.32 17.03 8.74
N ASP A 487 -15.07 17.07 9.15
CA ASP A 487 -13.92 17.37 8.28
C ASP A 487 -13.67 16.28 7.22
N ILE A 488 -14.02 15.03 7.54
CA ILE A 488 -13.97 13.93 6.56
C ILE A 488 -15.12 14.02 5.55
N VAL A 489 -16.33 14.32 6.02
CA VAL A 489 -17.52 14.36 5.14
C VAL A 489 -17.56 15.66 4.35
N LEU A 490 -17.16 16.78 4.97
CA LEU A 490 -17.19 18.13 4.41
C LEU A 490 -15.81 18.80 4.54
N PRO A 491 -14.78 18.32 3.85
CA PRO A 491 -13.43 18.88 3.95
C PRO A 491 -13.42 20.36 3.53
N SER A 492 -12.58 21.16 4.19
CA SER A 492 -12.31 22.53 3.80
C SER A 492 -11.75 22.59 2.37
N GLY A 493 -11.94 23.70 1.67
CA GLY A 493 -11.46 23.86 0.28
C GLY A 493 -9.96 23.62 0.16
N ASP A 494 -9.18 24.02 1.16
CA ASP A 494 -7.72 23.84 1.21
C ASP A 494 -7.31 22.36 1.37
N ALA A 495 -8.12 21.57 2.07
CA ALA A 495 -7.87 20.13 2.26
C ALA A 495 -8.10 19.29 0.99
N LEU A 496 -8.80 19.84 -0.01
CA LEU A 496 -9.09 19.17 -1.29
C LEU A 496 -8.00 19.39 -2.35
N GLY A 497 -6.98 20.20 -2.06
CA GLY A 497 -5.80 20.43 -2.91
C GLY A 497 -6.16 20.74 -4.37
N GLY A 498 -6.46 21.97 -4.69
CA GLY A 498 -6.72 22.38 -6.07
C GLY A 498 -6.65 23.91 -6.25
N PRO A 499 -6.36 24.41 -7.47
CA PRO A 499 -6.34 25.84 -7.74
C PRO A 499 -7.70 26.46 -7.43
N ARG A 500 -7.71 27.76 -7.12
CA ARG A 500 -8.90 28.58 -6.79
C ARG A 500 -10.01 28.35 -7.83
N GLU A 501 -10.97 27.52 -7.50
CA GLU A 501 -12.14 27.24 -8.35
C GLU A 501 -13.36 28.05 -7.91
N SER A 502 -14.36 28.07 -8.82
CA SER A 502 -15.67 28.67 -8.54
C SER A 502 -16.37 27.96 -7.36
N PRO A 503 -17.21 28.67 -6.58
CA PRO A 503 -17.97 28.07 -5.47
C PRO A 503 -18.73 26.79 -5.83
N GLN A 504 -19.24 26.68 -7.07
CA GLN A 504 -19.96 25.51 -7.57
C GLN A 504 -19.06 24.30 -7.78
N GLY A 505 -17.80 24.49 -8.18
CA GLY A 505 -16.82 23.41 -8.34
C GLY A 505 -16.42 22.82 -7.00
N VAL A 506 -16.25 23.67 -5.98
CA VAL A 506 -15.97 23.26 -4.58
C VAL A 506 -17.12 22.42 -4.02
N TRP A 507 -18.38 22.82 -4.24
CA TRP A 507 -19.57 22.08 -3.78
C TRP A 507 -19.71 20.71 -4.44
N ARG A 508 -19.46 20.61 -5.74
CA ARG A 508 -19.49 19.31 -6.45
C ARG A 508 -18.40 18.35 -5.96
N ARG A 509 -17.20 18.85 -5.66
CA ARG A 509 -16.13 18.03 -5.06
C ARG A 509 -16.47 17.61 -3.64
N ARG A 510 -17.03 18.51 -2.81
CA ARG A 510 -17.49 18.17 -1.46
C ARG A 510 -18.58 17.09 -1.46
N LEU A 511 -19.57 17.19 -2.35
CA LEU A 511 -20.61 16.17 -2.52
C LEU A 511 -20.02 14.82 -2.99
N GLY A 512 -19.12 14.83 -3.96
CA GLY A 512 -18.43 13.62 -4.42
C GLY A 512 -17.59 12.98 -3.33
N HIS A 513 -16.91 13.79 -2.53
CA HIS A 513 -16.11 13.32 -1.40
C HIS A 513 -17.00 12.80 -0.26
N ALA A 514 -18.08 13.49 0.07
CA ALA A 514 -19.04 13.06 1.08
C ALA A 514 -19.71 11.71 0.72
N THR A 515 -20.11 11.53 -0.54
CA THR A 515 -20.65 10.25 -1.01
C THR A 515 -19.62 9.12 -0.96
N TYR A 516 -18.40 9.40 -1.37
CA TYR A 516 -17.29 8.44 -1.30
C TYR A 516 -16.98 8.02 0.15
N THR A 517 -16.86 8.99 1.04
CA THR A 517 -16.54 8.76 2.46
C THR A 517 -17.69 8.07 3.20
N SER A 518 -18.94 8.44 2.91
CA SER A 518 -20.12 7.76 3.47
C SER A 518 -20.16 6.28 3.05
N HIS A 519 -19.82 5.96 1.80
CA HIS A 519 -19.69 4.58 1.34
C HIS A 519 -18.58 3.80 2.06
N ILE A 520 -17.45 4.45 2.35
CA ILE A 520 -16.34 3.83 3.09
C ILE A 520 -16.75 3.57 4.54
N LEU A 521 -17.31 4.58 5.22
CA LEU A 521 -17.76 4.45 6.62
C LEU A 521 -18.87 3.39 6.76
N TRP A 522 -19.84 3.39 5.86
CA TRP A 522 -20.89 2.38 5.83
C TRP A 522 -20.34 0.97 5.53
N GLY A 523 -19.36 0.88 4.63
CA GLY A 523 -18.65 -0.35 4.35
C GLY A 523 -17.86 -0.87 5.55
N ALA A 524 -17.19 0.00 6.30
CA ALA A 524 -16.46 -0.34 7.51
C ALA A 524 -17.42 -0.76 8.65
N ALA A 525 -18.50 0.00 8.88
CA ALA A 525 -19.53 -0.33 9.86
C ALA A 525 -20.23 -1.66 9.55
N ARG A 526 -20.61 -1.91 8.29
CA ARG A 526 -21.15 -3.22 7.88
C ARG A 526 -20.19 -4.38 8.07
N ARG A 527 -18.88 -4.16 7.92
CA ARG A 527 -17.86 -5.20 8.19
C ARG A 527 -17.76 -5.50 9.66
N ALA A 528 -17.79 -4.47 10.50
CA ALA A 528 -17.79 -4.61 11.96
C ALA A 528 -19.07 -5.28 12.48
N LEU A 529 -20.23 -5.01 11.87
CA LEU A 529 -21.54 -5.54 12.30
C LEU A 529 -21.88 -6.92 11.73
N ARG A 530 -21.13 -7.44 10.75
CA ARG A 530 -21.34 -8.79 10.18
C ARG A 530 -20.49 -9.87 10.86
N LEU A 531 -20.15 -9.63 12.08
CA LEU A 531 -19.62 -10.61 13.03
C LEU A 531 -20.77 -11.18 13.85
#